data_48758f665ea0932027782e64076ce9c6
#
_entry.id   48758f665ea0932027782e64076ce9c6
#
_cell.length_a   1.000
_cell.length_b   1.000
_cell.length_c   1.000
_cell.angle_alpha   90.00
_cell.angle_beta   90.00
_cell.angle_gamma   90.00
#
_symmetry.space_group_name_H-M   'P 1'
#
loop_
_entity.id
_entity.type
_entity.pdbx_description
1 polymer ?
#
loop_
_entity_poly.entity_id
_entity_poly.type
_entity_poly.pdbx_seq_one_letter_code
_entity_poly.pdbx_strand_id
1 'polypeptide(L)'
;LPFETYGKGHPEWYALRDGKRVGGQRTGQLCLTNPEVVKKMTELVLSNIEKGAKIAAANGEAAPRMYDLTHNDNQFYCQCPRCMEAEEKCGRSGIMLNFVNPIARAVAKSHPEVFLHVCAYEYTEPVPKCPMKAEPNVVVELNNTGGNKIRPVTDPTNRFFHDELEKWHAFADRLAVSDFAVTYRRETYDFPLPNEFQFENYFRHFAKNNAEMVFMQHDRPEESDMHEVKYYVESRL
;
A
#
# COMPACT_ATOMS: atom_id res chain seq x y z
N LEU A 1 1.99 11.43 10.28
CA LEU A 1 2.07 12.83 10.75
C LEU A 1 0.66 13.32 11.09
N PRO A 2 0.21 13.20 12.38
CA PRO A 2 -1.12 13.64 12.77
C PRO A 2 -1.32 15.14 12.54
N PHE A 3 -2.44 15.51 11.91
CA PHE A 3 -2.76 16.90 11.60
C PHE A 3 -2.97 17.73 12.88
N GLU A 4 -3.56 17.14 13.88
CA GLU A 4 -3.81 17.75 15.18
C GLU A 4 -2.52 18.19 15.88
N THR A 5 -1.44 17.45 15.64
CA THR A 5 -0.12 17.72 16.25
C THR A 5 0.69 18.73 15.44
N TYR A 6 0.71 18.59 14.11
CA TYR A 6 1.63 19.35 13.25
C TYR A 6 0.95 20.38 12.36
N GLY A 7 -0.36 20.24 12.09
CA GLY A 7 -1.05 21.04 11.08
C GLY A 7 -1.10 22.54 11.40
N LYS A 8 -1.13 22.94 12.68
CA LYS A 8 -1.12 24.35 13.08
C LYS A 8 0.25 25.01 12.82
N GLY A 9 1.34 24.27 13.05
CA GLY A 9 2.71 24.78 12.86
C GLY A 9 3.23 24.60 11.43
N HIS A 10 2.73 23.59 10.72
CA HIS A 10 3.22 23.16 9.42
C HIS A 10 2.06 22.82 8.46
N PRO A 11 1.19 23.77 8.14
CA PRO A 11 0.08 23.50 7.24
C PRO A 11 0.55 23.03 5.85
N GLU A 12 1.71 23.49 5.38
CA GLU A 12 2.32 23.10 4.10
C GLU A 12 2.76 21.64 4.00
N TRP A 13 2.79 20.93 5.10
CA TRP A 13 3.08 19.48 5.13
C TRP A 13 1.90 18.63 4.64
N TYR A 14 0.71 19.21 4.59
CA TYR A 14 -0.53 18.52 4.24
C TYR A 14 -1.01 18.92 2.85
N ALA A 15 -1.88 18.10 2.29
CA ALA A 15 -2.40 18.28 0.95
C ALA A 15 -3.07 19.64 0.75
N LEU A 16 -2.73 20.32 -0.33
CA LEU A 16 -3.46 21.49 -0.80
C LEU A 16 -4.65 21.00 -1.63
N ARG A 17 -5.86 21.37 -1.24
CA ARG A 17 -7.10 21.05 -1.93
C ARG A 17 -7.98 22.29 -1.99
N ASP A 18 -8.44 22.67 -3.19
CA ASP A 18 -9.34 23.82 -3.38
C ASP A 18 -8.85 25.08 -2.66
N GLY A 19 -7.54 25.34 -2.77
CA GLY A 19 -6.88 26.50 -2.15
C GLY A 19 -6.67 26.41 -0.62
N LYS A 20 -7.02 25.29 0.03
CA LYS A 20 -6.85 25.07 1.47
C LYS A 20 -5.96 23.89 1.78
N ARG A 21 -5.17 23.99 2.86
CA ARG A 21 -4.42 22.86 3.41
C ARG A 21 -5.36 22.01 4.27
N VAL A 22 -5.45 20.74 3.94
CA VAL A 22 -6.33 19.78 4.62
C VAL A 22 -5.53 18.59 5.10
N GLY A 23 -5.75 18.21 6.35
CA GLY A 23 -5.17 17.04 7.00
C GLY A 23 -6.25 16.23 7.67
N GLY A 24 -5.82 15.21 8.41
CA GLY A 24 -6.71 14.25 9.06
C GLY A 24 -6.86 12.94 8.29
N GLN A 25 -7.06 11.87 9.02
CA GLN A 25 -7.04 10.52 8.46
C GLN A 25 -8.09 10.29 7.35
N ARG A 26 -9.29 10.85 7.52
CA ARG A 26 -10.39 10.67 6.57
C ARG A 26 -10.48 11.76 5.50
N THR A 27 -9.83 12.89 5.70
CA THR A 27 -10.08 14.11 4.92
C THR A 27 -8.83 14.71 4.30
N GLY A 28 -7.66 14.13 4.53
CA GLY A 28 -6.41 14.70 4.01
C GLY A 28 -5.33 13.68 3.74
N GLN A 29 -4.32 14.15 3.07
CA GLN A 29 -3.08 13.43 2.76
C GLN A 29 -1.88 14.31 3.11
N LEU A 30 -0.69 13.76 3.06
CA LEU A 30 0.54 14.52 3.14
C LEU A 30 0.89 15.14 1.77
N CYS A 31 1.65 16.24 1.80
CA CYS A 31 2.29 16.79 0.61
C CYS A 31 3.59 16.03 0.35
N LEU A 32 3.54 14.93 -0.40
CA LEU A 32 4.67 14.01 -0.60
C LEU A 32 5.87 14.65 -1.35
N THR A 33 5.68 15.79 -2.01
CA THR A 33 6.78 16.54 -2.65
C THR A 33 7.44 17.57 -1.70
N ASN A 34 6.98 17.67 -0.45
CA ASN A 34 7.61 18.57 0.52
C ASN A 34 8.82 17.87 1.18
N PRO A 35 10.06 18.39 1.01
CA PRO A 35 11.25 17.75 1.55
C PRO A 35 11.29 17.70 3.09
N GLU A 36 10.62 18.63 3.77
CA GLU A 36 10.54 18.60 5.22
C GLU A 36 9.65 17.47 5.73
N VAL A 37 8.62 17.11 4.96
CA VAL A 37 7.78 15.93 5.26
C VAL A 37 8.61 14.66 5.14
N VAL A 38 9.44 14.54 4.09
CA VAL A 38 10.37 13.41 3.92
C VAL A 38 11.33 13.32 5.11
N LYS A 39 11.97 14.45 5.48
CA LYS A 39 12.88 14.50 6.62
C LYS A 39 12.19 14.08 7.92
N LYS A 40 11.04 14.69 8.21
CA LYS A 40 10.29 14.39 9.44
C LYS A 40 9.78 12.94 9.48
N MET A 41 9.34 12.42 8.35
CA MET A 41 8.91 11.02 8.27
C MET A 41 10.09 10.07 8.50
N THR A 42 11.27 10.38 7.95
CA THR A 42 12.49 9.59 8.20
C THR A 42 12.82 9.53 9.68
N GLU A 43 12.82 10.66 10.38
CA GLU A 43 13.05 10.72 11.83
C GLU A 43 12.05 9.84 12.61
N LEU A 44 10.77 9.92 12.26
CA LEU A 44 9.72 9.16 12.94
C LEU A 44 9.81 7.66 12.66
N VAL A 45 10.11 7.25 11.43
CA VAL A 45 10.29 5.85 11.08
C VAL A 45 11.46 5.26 11.86
N LEU A 46 12.62 5.90 11.85
CA LEU A 46 13.80 5.44 12.61
C LEU A 46 13.50 5.35 14.11
N SER A 47 12.86 6.37 14.68
CA SER A 47 12.43 6.33 16.09
C SER A 47 11.44 5.20 16.39
N ASN A 48 10.51 4.90 15.47
CA ASN A 48 9.54 3.83 15.66
C ASN A 48 10.19 2.45 15.55
N ILE A 49 11.19 2.28 14.68
CA ILE A 49 11.99 1.04 14.59
C ILE A 49 12.68 0.77 15.93
N GLU A 50 13.37 1.76 16.49
CA GLU A 50 14.05 1.63 17.80
C GLU A 50 13.07 1.35 18.93
N LYS A 51 11.92 2.02 18.95
CA LYS A 51 10.87 1.77 19.95
C LYS A 51 10.27 0.37 19.82
N GLY A 52 9.96 -0.04 18.60
CA GLY A 52 9.44 -1.38 18.32
C GLY A 52 10.40 -2.49 18.78
N ALA A 53 11.70 -2.33 18.50
CA ALA A 53 12.73 -3.27 18.94
C ALA A 53 12.82 -3.34 20.49
N LYS A 54 12.74 -2.19 21.18
CA LYS A 54 12.75 -2.15 22.65
C LYS A 54 11.52 -2.83 23.26
N ILE A 55 10.34 -2.60 22.70
CA ILE A 55 9.09 -3.23 23.18
C ILE A 55 9.15 -4.75 22.95
N ALA A 56 9.55 -5.19 21.75
CA ALA A 56 9.68 -6.60 21.44
C ALA A 56 10.67 -7.31 22.40
N ALA A 57 11.83 -6.70 22.63
CA ALA A 57 12.83 -7.24 23.56
C ALA A 57 12.29 -7.35 24.99
N ALA A 58 11.51 -6.37 25.45
CA ALA A 58 10.90 -6.41 26.79
C ALA A 58 9.86 -7.53 26.91
N ASN A 59 9.22 -7.91 25.81
CA ASN A 59 8.22 -8.99 25.74
C ASN A 59 8.84 -10.37 25.41
N GLY A 60 10.14 -10.44 25.11
CA GLY A 60 10.78 -11.68 24.63
C GLY A 60 10.39 -12.05 23.20
N GLU A 61 10.00 -11.08 22.39
CA GLU A 61 9.54 -11.23 21.01
C GLU A 61 10.61 -10.78 20.00
N ALA A 62 10.48 -11.23 18.75
CA ALA A 62 11.30 -10.73 17.66
C ALA A 62 10.91 -9.28 17.29
N ALA A 63 11.89 -8.43 17.00
CA ALA A 63 11.62 -7.07 16.59
C ALA A 63 10.84 -7.03 15.26
N PRO A 64 9.87 -6.09 15.11
CA PRO A 64 9.17 -5.89 13.86
C PRO A 64 10.16 -5.57 12.73
N ARG A 65 9.97 -6.20 11.57
CA ARG A 65 10.84 -6.02 10.40
C ARG A 65 10.14 -5.29 9.26
N MET A 66 8.87 -4.95 9.38
CA MET A 66 8.11 -4.21 8.37
C MET A 66 7.38 -3.03 9.00
N TYR A 67 7.48 -1.87 8.35
CA TYR A 67 6.83 -0.63 8.78
C TYR A 67 6.05 -0.04 7.62
N ASP A 68 4.79 0.28 7.87
CA ASP A 68 3.86 0.78 6.86
C ASP A 68 3.98 2.29 6.68
N LEU A 69 4.08 2.73 5.42
CA LEU A 69 4.08 4.12 4.97
C LEU A 69 2.96 4.40 3.97
N THR A 70 1.94 3.57 3.96
CA THR A 70 0.79 3.73 3.08
C THR A 70 0.08 5.06 3.30
N HIS A 71 -0.40 5.67 2.23
CA HIS A 71 -1.22 6.88 2.31
C HIS A 71 -2.60 6.57 2.93
N ASN A 72 -3.30 7.61 3.39
CA ASN A 72 -4.64 7.44 3.94
C ASN A 72 -5.62 6.90 2.89
N ASP A 73 -6.61 6.12 3.33
CA ASP A 73 -7.67 5.56 2.50
C ASP A 73 -8.65 6.66 2.05
N ASN A 74 -8.21 7.44 1.09
CA ASN A 74 -9.01 8.47 0.42
C ASN A 74 -8.27 9.01 -0.82
N GLN A 75 -8.99 9.72 -1.68
CA GLN A 75 -8.46 10.32 -2.90
C GLN A 75 -8.08 11.82 -2.74
N PHE A 76 -7.82 12.30 -1.53
CA PHE A 76 -7.55 13.71 -1.26
C PHE A 76 -6.07 14.09 -1.42
N TYR A 77 -5.44 13.61 -2.48
CA TYR A 77 -4.05 13.92 -2.82
C TYR A 77 -3.77 15.42 -2.96
N CYS A 78 -2.52 15.80 -2.79
CA CYS A 78 -2.09 17.18 -2.84
C CYS A 78 -2.12 17.76 -4.27
N GLN A 79 -2.73 18.93 -4.42
CA GLN A 79 -2.84 19.69 -5.66
C GLN A 79 -1.93 20.95 -5.66
N CYS A 80 -0.91 21.01 -4.82
CA CYS A 80 0.04 22.12 -4.88
C CYS A 80 0.87 22.08 -6.19
N PRO A 81 1.41 23.23 -6.67
CA PRO A 81 2.13 23.28 -7.95
C PRO A 81 3.21 22.22 -8.10
N ARG A 82 4.01 21.97 -7.05
CA ARG A 82 5.05 20.91 -7.07
C ARG A 82 4.49 19.51 -7.25
N CYS A 83 3.37 19.20 -6.57
CA CYS A 83 2.74 17.89 -6.72
C CYS A 83 2.12 17.72 -8.10
N MET A 84 1.50 18.76 -8.65
CA MET A 84 0.92 18.72 -10.00
C MET A 84 1.99 18.56 -11.09
N GLU A 85 3.11 19.29 -10.98
CA GLU A 85 4.26 19.13 -11.89
C GLU A 85 4.88 17.72 -11.79
N ALA A 86 5.04 17.21 -10.58
CA ALA A 86 5.57 15.86 -10.34
C ALA A 86 4.63 14.77 -10.89
N GLU A 87 3.32 14.96 -10.77
CA GLU A 87 2.31 14.05 -11.33
C GLU A 87 2.34 14.01 -12.85
N GLU A 88 2.46 15.16 -13.50
CA GLU A 88 2.59 15.24 -14.95
C GLU A 88 3.79 14.44 -15.43
N LYS A 89 4.94 14.59 -14.75
CA LYS A 89 6.20 13.93 -15.10
C LYS A 89 6.22 12.44 -14.78
N CYS A 90 5.78 12.04 -13.61
CA CYS A 90 6.03 10.70 -13.08
C CYS A 90 4.77 9.93 -12.62
N GLY A 91 3.61 10.55 -12.69
CA GLY A 91 2.40 9.96 -12.13
C GLY A 91 2.38 9.98 -10.60
N ARG A 92 1.29 9.57 -9.99
CA ARG A 92 1.13 9.61 -8.53
C ARG A 92 1.92 8.52 -7.81
N SER A 93 1.99 7.34 -8.40
CA SER A 93 2.88 6.27 -7.94
C SER A 93 4.35 6.68 -7.98
N GLY A 94 4.75 7.45 -8.99
CA GLY A 94 6.09 8.05 -9.04
C GLY A 94 6.34 9.05 -7.91
N ILE A 95 5.35 9.87 -7.53
CA ILE A 95 5.44 10.75 -6.36
C ILE A 95 5.57 9.92 -5.08
N MET A 96 4.82 8.84 -4.95
CA MET A 96 4.90 7.91 -3.82
C MET A 96 6.30 7.31 -3.69
N LEU A 97 6.86 6.77 -4.77
CA LEU A 97 8.22 6.21 -4.75
C LEU A 97 9.30 7.28 -4.49
N ASN A 98 9.16 8.48 -5.04
CA ASN A 98 10.06 9.60 -4.75
C ASN A 98 10.02 10.02 -3.28
N PHE A 99 8.89 9.86 -2.61
CA PHE A 99 8.75 10.09 -1.19
C PHE A 99 9.37 8.97 -0.35
N VAL A 100 9.09 7.73 -0.68
CA VAL A 100 9.47 6.55 0.12
C VAL A 100 10.96 6.20 -0.03
N ASN A 101 11.52 6.30 -1.23
CA ASN A 101 12.89 5.88 -1.50
C ASN A 101 13.97 6.58 -0.64
N PRO A 102 13.95 7.90 -0.40
CA PRO A 102 14.88 8.53 0.52
C PRO A 102 14.78 8.01 1.96
N ILE A 103 13.57 7.72 2.42
CA ILE A 103 13.31 7.15 3.75
C ILE A 103 13.89 5.73 3.81
N ALA A 104 13.61 4.92 2.79
CA ALA A 104 14.10 3.54 2.67
C ALA A 104 15.65 3.48 2.67
N ARG A 105 16.31 4.37 1.93
CA ARG A 105 17.77 4.49 1.96
C ARG A 105 18.31 4.86 3.34
N ALA A 106 17.63 5.72 4.07
CA ALA A 106 18.03 6.09 5.42
C ALA A 106 17.86 4.92 6.39
N VAL A 107 16.74 4.17 6.30
CA VAL A 107 16.48 2.98 7.10
C VAL A 107 17.52 1.89 6.79
N ALA A 108 17.79 1.59 5.53
CA ALA A 108 18.74 0.53 5.15
C ALA A 108 20.17 0.76 5.68
N LYS A 109 20.57 2.01 5.94
CA LYS A 109 21.90 2.33 6.51
C LYS A 109 22.06 1.86 7.96
N SER A 110 21.02 1.91 8.76
CA SER A 110 21.05 1.58 10.20
C SER A 110 20.30 0.30 10.54
N HIS A 111 19.34 -0.09 9.71
CA HIS A 111 18.46 -1.24 9.90
C HIS A 111 18.25 -2.00 8.58
N PRO A 112 19.31 -2.66 8.04
CA PRO A 112 19.25 -3.34 6.73
C PRO A 112 18.26 -4.50 6.69
N GLU A 113 17.83 -5.02 7.85
CA GLU A 113 16.84 -6.08 8.00
C GLU A 113 15.38 -5.56 7.94
N VAL A 114 15.18 -4.23 7.91
CA VAL A 114 13.85 -3.61 7.97
C VAL A 114 13.36 -3.23 6.58
N PHE A 115 12.12 -3.57 6.30
CA PHE A 115 11.39 -3.25 5.08
C PHE A 115 10.36 -2.14 5.33
N LEU A 116 10.13 -1.31 4.32
CA LEU A 116 9.06 -0.34 4.29
C LEU A 116 7.97 -0.82 3.33
N HIS A 117 6.75 -0.83 3.81
CA HIS A 117 5.58 -1.22 3.04
C HIS A 117 4.82 0.02 2.54
N VAL A 118 4.35 -0.02 1.30
CA VAL A 118 3.48 1.00 0.70
C VAL A 118 2.43 0.33 -0.18
N CYS A 119 1.20 0.86 -0.17
CA CYS A 119 0.15 0.38 -1.08
C CYS A 119 0.15 1.18 -2.39
N ALA A 120 0.22 0.47 -3.50
CA ALA A 120 -0.21 0.94 -4.80
C ALA A 120 -1.73 0.76 -4.89
N TYR A 121 -2.46 1.80 -4.44
CA TYR A 121 -3.89 1.77 -4.20
C TYR A 121 -4.54 3.07 -4.65
N GLU A 122 -5.75 2.99 -5.16
CA GLU A 122 -6.50 4.15 -5.62
C GLU A 122 -5.70 4.96 -6.67
N TYR A 123 -5.37 6.20 -6.38
CA TYR A 123 -4.64 7.08 -7.29
C TYR A 123 -3.16 6.72 -7.48
N THR A 124 -2.60 5.81 -6.70
CA THR A 124 -1.22 5.31 -6.85
C THR A 124 -1.14 3.91 -7.47
N GLU A 125 -2.28 3.30 -7.82
CA GLU A 125 -2.34 1.96 -8.42
C GLU A 125 -1.61 1.86 -9.77
N PRO A 126 -1.77 2.80 -10.73
CA PRO A 126 -1.01 2.77 -11.98
C PRO A 126 0.49 2.93 -11.74
N VAL A 127 1.30 2.18 -12.52
CA VAL A 127 2.76 2.29 -12.46
C VAL A 127 3.28 3.72 -12.70
N PRO A 128 4.49 4.06 -12.21
CA PRO A 128 5.13 5.34 -12.53
C PRO A 128 5.25 5.59 -14.03
N LYS A 129 5.05 6.85 -14.44
CA LYS A 129 5.20 7.28 -15.85
C LYS A 129 6.64 7.57 -16.25
N CYS A 130 7.56 7.64 -15.29
CA CYS A 130 8.96 7.96 -15.52
C CYS A 130 9.87 6.80 -15.09
N PRO A 131 11.08 6.67 -15.65
CA PRO A 131 12.05 5.65 -15.24
C PRO A 131 12.45 5.83 -13.78
N MET A 132 12.07 4.87 -12.95
CA MET A 132 12.45 4.82 -11.54
C MET A 132 12.27 3.40 -11.01
N LYS A 133 12.79 3.13 -9.83
CA LYS A 133 12.59 1.87 -9.13
C LYS A 133 12.44 2.11 -7.63
N ALA A 134 11.65 1.29 -6.97
CA ALA A 134 11.60 1.22 -5.51
C ALA A 134 12.97 0.73 -4.97
N GLU A 135 13.36 1.24 -3.80
CA GLU A 135 14.56 0.72 -3.11
C GLU A 135 14.38 -0.76 -2.75
N PRO A 136 15.46 -1.56 -2.67
CA PRO A 136 15.37 -3.01 -2.43
C PRO A 136 14.67 -3.40 -1.12
N ASN A 137 14.61 -2.50 -0.15
CA ASN A 137 13.89 -2.67 1.11
C ASN A 137 12.49 -2.04 1.11
N VAL A 138 11.93 -1.73 -0.05
CA VAL A 138 10.53 -1.30 -0.20
C VAL A 138 9.70 -2.43 -0.76
N VAL A 139 8.61 -2.76 -0.09
CA VAL A 139 7.58 -3.69 -0.55
C VAL A 139 6.41 -2.87 -1.07
N VAL A 140 6.07 -3.05 -2.33
CA VAL A 140 4.91 -2.40 -2.95
C VAL A 140 3.75 -3.39 -2.99
N GLU A 141 2.67 -3.10 -2.29
CA GLU A 141 1.46 -3.90 -2.28
C GLU A 141 0.45 -3.36 -3.28
N LEU A 142 0.07 -4.17 -4.26
CA LEU A 142 -1.02 -3.87 -5.16
C LEU A 142 -2.35 -4.32 -4.57
N ASN A 143 -3.36 -3.46 -4.70
CA ASN A 143 -4.68 -3.74 -4.16
C ASN A 143 -5.66 -4.09 -5.29
N ASN A 144 -6.19 -5.31 -5.29
CA ASN A 144 -7.13 -5.80 -6.29
C ASN A 144 -8.59 -5.48 -5.94
N THR A 145 -8.92 -4.21 -5.72
CA THR A 145 -10.30 -3.79 -5.36
C THR A 145 -11.31 -3.94 -6.49
N GLY A 146 -10.90 -3.68 -7.73
CA GLY A 146 -11.80 -3.64 -8.89
C GLY A 146 -11.99 -4.97 -9.61
N GLY A 147 -11.29 -6.03 -9.19
CA GLY A 147 -11.30 -7.31 -9.89
C GLY A 147 -12.59 -8.11 -9.75
N ASN A 148 -12.96 -8.82 -10.81
CA ASN A 148 -14.05 -9.81 -10.79
C ASN A 148 -13.53 -11.11 -10.17
N LYS A 149 -13.82 -11.32 -8.88
CA LYS A 149 -13.24 -12.39 -8.05
C LYS A 149 -13.70 -13.81 -8.43
N ILE A 150 -14.79 -13.95 -9.17
CA ILE A 150 -15.30 -15.26 -9.65
C ILE A 150 -14.77 -15.64 -11.04
N ARG A 151 -13.89 -14.83 -11.62
CA ARG A 151 -13.24 -15.08 -12.90
C ARG A 151 -11.73 -15.22 -12.73
N PRO A 152 -11.04 -15.96 -13.62
CA PRO A 152 -9.57 -16.01 -13.61
C PRO A 152 -8.96 -14.61 -13.67
N VAL A 153 -7.78 -14.45 -13.10
CA VAL A 153 -7.04 -13.16 -13.17
C VAL A 153 -6.79 -12.70 -14.62
N THR A 154 -6.67 -13.64 -15.57
CA THR A 154 -6.50 -13.40 -17.00
C THR A 154 -7.78 -13.08 -17.75
N ASP A 155 -8.95 -13.12 -17.09
CA ASP A 155 -10.22 -12.73 -17.71
C ASP A 155 -10.19 -11.26 -18.14
N PRO A 156 -10.77 -10.89 -19.30
CA PRO A 156 -10.83 -9.49 -19.75
C PRO A 156 -11.39 -8.50 -18.71
N THR A 157 -12.27 -8.94 -17.83
CA THR A 157 -12.82 -8.11 -16.73
C THR A 157 -11.79 -7.79 -15.65
N ASN A 158 -10.69 -8.54 -15.57
CA ASN A 158 -9.59 -8.35 -14.63
C ASN A 158 -8.35 -7.71 -15.27
N ARG A 159 -8.43 -7.32 -16.54
CA ARG A 159 -7.30 -6.86 -17.34
C ARG A 159 -6.51 -5.73 -16.67
N PHE A 160 -7.18 -4.78 -16.05
CA PHE A 160 -6.49 -3.65 -15.42
C PHE A 160 -5.53 -4.14 -14.32
N PHE A 161 -6.01 -4.90 -13.35
CA PHE A 161 -5.18 -5.42 -12.28
C PHE A 161 -4.07 -6.36 -12.79
N HIS A 162 -4.43 -7.26 -13.72
CA HIS A 162 -3.48 -8.16 -14.37
C HIS A 162 -2.32 -7.38 -15.01
N ASP A 163 -2.63 -6.40 -15.85
CA ASP A 163 -1.62 -5.62 -16.58
C ASP A 163 -0.79 -4.74 -15.64
N GLU A 164 -1.38 -4.16 -14.59
CA GLU A 164 -0.64 -3.36 -13.61
C GLU A 164 0.29 -4.23 -12.77
N LEU A 165 -0.12 -5.40 -12.32
CA LEU A 165 0.76 -6.32 -11.59
C LEU A 165 1.98 -6.71 -12.43
N GLU A 166 1.78 -7.08 -13.70
CA GLU A 166 2.88 -7.39 -14.62
C GLU A 166 3.83 -6.21 -14.84
N LYS A 167 3.31 -4.98 -14.94
CA LYS A 167 4.13 -3.78 -15.10
C LYS A 167 4.90 -3.41 -13.84
N TRP A 168 4.26 -3.51 -12.65
CA TRP A 168 4.91 -3.16 -11.38
C TRP A 168 6.18 -3.96 -11.10
N HIS A 169 6.28 -5.18 -11.63
CA HIS A 169 7.51 -5.98 -11.57
C HIS A 169 8.75 -5.24 -12.10
N ALA A 170 8.60 -4.33 -13.05
CA ALA A 170 9.70 -3.51 -13.55
C ALA A 170 10.10 -2.36 -12.61
N PHE A 171 9.20 -1.96 -11.69
CA PHE A 171 9.37 -0.81 -10.81
C PHE A 171 9.69 -1.16 -9.35
N ALA A 172 9.48 -2.42 -8.95
CA ALA A 172 9.77 -2.90 -7.60
C ALA A 172 10.29 -4.33 -7.64
N ASP A 173 11.33 -4.62 -6.84
CA ASP A 173 11.87 -5.97 -6.71
C ASP A 173 11.02 -6.84 -5.77
N ARG A 174 10.24 -6.20 -4.89
CA ARG A 174 9.39 -6.84 -3.90
C ARG A 174 7.96 -6.38 -4.06
N LEU A 175 7.09 -7.31 -4.40
CA LEU A 175 5.67 -7.07 -4.53
C LEU A 175 4.89 -7.83 -3.47
N ALA A 176 3.79 -7.26 -3.05
CA ALA A 176 2.73 -7.92 -2.30
C ALA A 176 1.41 -7.68 -3.01
N VAL A 177 0.41 -8.48 -2.71
CA VAL A 177 -0.95 -8.32 -3.22
C VAL A 177 -1.93 -8.33 -2.07
N SER A 178 -2.82 -7.35 -2.05
CA SER A 178 -4.04 -7.36 -1.25
C SER A 178 -5.22 -7.72 -2.13
N ASP A 179 -5.93 -8.79 -1.77
CA ASP A 179 -7.08 -9.28 -2.49
C ASP A 179 -8.25 -9.58 -1.53
N PHE A 180 -9.39 -9.95 -2.06
CA PHE A 180 -10.63 -10.08 -1.31
C PHE A 180 -11.24 -11.48 -1.49
N ALA A 181 -11.43 -12.17 -0.38
CA ALA A 181 -12.16 -13.43 -0.32
C ALA A 181 -13.69 -13.22 -0.20
N VAL A 182 -14.14 -11.99 0.01
CA VAL A 182 -15.54 -11.61 0.23
C VAL A 182 -15.92 -10.42 -0.63
N THR A 183 -17.23 -10.14 -0.75
CA THR A 183 -17.73 -8.89 -1.33
C THR A 183 -17.50 -7.75 -0.34
N TYR A 184 -17.08 -6.58 -0.82
CA TYR A 184 -16.75 -5.44 0.05
C TYR A 184 -17.88 -4.41 0.21
N ARG A 185 -19.09 -4.74 -0.24
CA ARG A 185 -20.25 -3.85 -0.10
C ARG A 185 -21.13 -4.33 1.04
N ARG A 186 -21.42 -3.43 1.96
CA ARG A 186 -22.23 -3.70 3.16
C ARG A 186 -23.54 -4.42 2.85
N GLU A 187 -24.15 -4.11 1.70
CA GLU A 187 -25.41 -4.70 1.24
C GLU A 187 -25.23 -6.10 0.66
N THR A 188 -24.01 -6.59 0.50
CA THR A 188 -23.70 -7.86 -0.16
C THR A 188 -22.80 -8.79 0.65
N TYR A 189 -22.46 -8.46 1.89
CA TYR A 189 -21.62 -9.32 2.74
C TYR A 189 -22.20 -10.72 2.94
N ASP A 190 -23.52 -10.82 3.04
CA ASP A 190 -24.21 -12.08 3.26
C ASP A 190 -24.46 -12.86 1.94
N PHE A 191 -24.11 -12.29 0.79
CA PHE A 191 -24.31 -12.97 -0.47
C PHE A 191 -23.12 -13.89 -0.78
N PRO A 192 -23.40 -15.11 -1.29
CA PRO A 192 -22.37 -16.04 -1.71
C PRO A 192 -21.42 -15.40 -2.74
N LEU A 193 -20.13 -15.48 -2.49
CA LEU A 193 -19.08 -15.14 -3.44
C LEU A 193 -18.23 -16.39 -3.69
N PRO A 194 -18.60 -17.27 -4.64
CA PRO A 194 -17.89 -18.52 -4.88
C PRO A 194 -16.59 -18.29 -5.63
N ASN A 195 -15.61 -17.67 -4.96
CA ASN A 195 -14.31 -17.32 -5.52
C ASN A 195 -13.17 -18.27 -5.08
N GLU A 196 -13.41 -19.17 -4.15
CA GLU A 196 -12.44 -20.17 -3.70
C GLU A 196 -11.88 -21.03 -4.84
N PHE A 197 -12.67 -21.26 -5.89
CA PHE A 197 -12.24 -21.98 -7.10
C PHE A 197 -11.22 -21.19 -7.95
N GLN A 198 -11.05 -19.90 -7.68
CA GLN A 198 -10.10 -19.05 -8.39
C GLN A 198 -8.80 -18.80 -7.60
N PHE A 199 -8.74 -19.12 -6.32
CA PHE A 199 -7.58 -18.81 -5.47
C PHE A 199 -6.29 -19.42 -6.02
N GLU A 200 -6.31 -20.68 -6.48
CA GLU A 200 -5.13 -21.26 -7.11
C GLU A 200 -4.67 -20.48 -8.35
N ASN A 201 -5.60 -20.07 -9.21
CA ASN A 201 -5.29 -19.27 -10.40
C ASN A 201 -4.65 -17.92 -10.03
N TYR A 202 -5.22 -17.23 -9.04
CA TYR A 202 -4.72 -15.96 -8.56
C TYR A 202 -3.34 -16.11 -7.89
N PHE A 203 -3.19 -17.04 -6.97
CA PHE A 203 -1.92 -17.21 -6.24
C PHE A 203 -0.78 -17.65 -7.16
N ARG A 204 -1.03 -18.52 -8.13
CA ARG A 204 -0.03 -18.85 -9.16
C ARG A 204 0.36 -17.64 -10.00
N HIS A 205 -0.59 -16.78 -10.33
CA HIS A 205 -0.31 -15.55 -11.07
C HIS A 205 0.49 -14.55 -10.21
N PHE A 206 0.13 -14.40 -8.94
CA PHE A 206 0.88 -13.55 -8.00
C PHE A 206 2.32 -14.03 -7.85
N ALA A 207 2.52 -15.31 -7.61
CA ALA A 207 3.84 -15.91 -7.49
C ALA A 207 4.68 -15.76 -8.78
N LYS A 208 4.06 -15.94 -9.96
CA LYS A 208 4.72 -15.71 -11.26
C LYS A 208 5.22 -14.27 -11.42
N ASN A 209 4.53 -13.31 -10.80
CA ASN A 209 4.90 -11.89 -10.83
C ASN A 209 5.71 -11.46 -9.57
N ASN A 210 6.35 -12.41 -8.89
CA ASN A 210 7.22 -12.17 -7.72
C ASN A 210 6.50 -11.49 -6.53
N ALA A 211 5.20 -11.69 -6.37
CA ALA A 211 4.54 -11.32 -5.13
C ALA A 211 5.03 -12.25 -4.01
N GLU A 212 5.72 -11.69 -3.02
CA GLU A 212 6.28 -12.41 -1.88
C GLU A 212 5.25 -12.60 -0.76
N MET A 213 4.20 -11.81 -0.77
CA MET A 213 3.12 -11.82 0.23
C MET A 213 1.78 -11.63 -0.43
N VAL A 214 0.78 -12.29 0.12
CA VAL A 214 -0.63 -12.09 -0.23
C VAL A 214 -1.42 -11.84 1.03
N PHE A 215 -2.19 -10.77 1.06
CA PHE A 215 -3.18 -10.49 2.08
C PHE A 215 -4.57 -10.75 1.47
N MET A 216 -5.29 -11.74 2.01
CA MET A 216 -6.67 -12.02 1.61
C MET A 216 -7.61 -11.44 2.65
N GLN A 217 -8.38 -10.44 2.27
CA GLN A 217 -9.32 -9.79 3.18
C GLN A 217 -10.59 -10.63 3.35
N HIS A 218 -10.83 -11.04 4.58
CA HIS A 218 -12.05 -11.70 5.06
C HIS A 218 -12.77 -10.77 6.03
N ASP A 219 -13.36 -9.71 5.53
CA ASP A 219 -14.07 -8.76 6.39
C ASP A 219 -15.30 -9.44 7.03
N ARG A 220 -15.47 -9.28 8.35
CA ARG A 220 -16.54 -9.88 9.14
C ARG A 220 -16.68 -11.40 8.95
N PRO A 221 -15.68 -12.18 9.36
CA PRO A 221 -15.67 -13.62 9.11
C PRO A 221 -16.90 -14.36 9.65
N GLU A 222 -17.52 -13.88 10.73
CA GLU A 222 -18.74 -14.50 11.28
C GLU A 222 -19.98 -14.30 10.39
N GLU A 223 -19.95 -13.29 9.50
CA GLU A 223 -21.05 -12.92 8.62
C GLU A 223 -20.76 -13.23 7.14
N SER A 224 -19.52 -13.62 6.81
CA SER A 224 -19.12 -13.83 5.42
C SER A 224 -19.35 -15.27 4.96
N ASP A 225 -19.69 -15.41 3.67
CA ASP A 225 -19.95 -16.69 3.03
C ASP A 225 -18.73 -17.63 3.06
N MET A 226 -18.94 -18.84 3.57
CA MET A 226 -17.99 -19.96 3.51
C MET A 226 -16.56 -19.61 3.97
N HIS A 227 -16.40 -18.67 4.92
CA HIS A 227 -15.08 -18.18 5.32
C HIS A 227 -14.14 -19.30 5.77
N GLU A 228 -14.63 -20.31 6.51
CA GLU A 228 -13.81 -21.45 6.97
C GLU A 228 -13.26 -22.28 5.80
N VAL A 229 -14.10 -22.50 4.77
CA VAL A 229 -13.68 -23.21 3.55
C VAL A 229 -12.63 -22.39 2.79
N LYS A 230 -12.84 -21.07 2.66
CA LYS A 230 -11.91 -20.18 2.00
C LYS A 230 -10.56 -20.13 2.72
N TYR A 231 -10.54 -19.94 4.04
CA TYR A 231 -9.32 -20.04 4.84
C TYR A 231 -8.61 -21.38 4.68
N TYR A 232 -9.36 -22.49 4.66
CA TYR A 232 -8.76 -23.79 4.45
C TYR A 232 -8.08 -23.90 3.08
N VAL A 233 -8.76 -23.47 2.01
CA VAL A 233 -8.20 -23.52 0.65
C VAL A 233 -6.96 -22.63 0.54
N GLU A 234 -7.03 -21.38 1.01
CA GLU A 234 -5.90 -20.43 1.00
C GLU A 234 -4.69 -20.97 1.76
N SER A 235 -4.91 -21.64 2.89
CA SER A 235 -3.83 -22.21 3.69
C SER A 235 -3.10 -23.39 3.03
N ARG A 236 -3.62 -23.90 1.91
CA ARG A 236 -3.06 -25.04 1.16
C ARG A 236 -2.39 -24.62 -0.16
N LEU A 237 -2.53 -23.38 -0.55
CA LEU A 237 -1.94 -22.81 -1.76
C LEU A 237 -0.65 -22.05 -1.48
#